data_b1a1f12ea9802a6f96a95721d96fb757
#
_entry.id   b1a1f12ea9802a6f96a95721d96fb757
#
_cell.length_a   1.000
_cell.length_b   1.000
_cell.length_c   1.000
_cell.angle_alpha   90.00
_cell.angle_beta   90.00
_cell.angle_gamma   90.00
#
_symmetry.space_group_name_H-M   'P 1'
#
loop_
_entity.id
_entity.type
_entity.pdbx_description
1 polymer ?
#
loop_
_entity_poly.entity_id
_entity_poly.type
_entity_poly.pdbx_seq_one_letter_code
_entity_poly.pdbx_strand_id
1 'polypeptide(L)'
;MNTFKLSFLVTFIFLVALKVMAQRKGFVEEQLTHNAFDNRYASYNKAGEAIIFESNRDGHWQIYIMDINGKNQRRVITSSYNDRRPTWNPYHNMIMFESDRNGFSDLFTYDLDTKELKKIPIPLDGNKSYAQFAPNGKELIFNYKVSDNNYNIYMISLNGKRLKTIVNNAYANMYPRFSPSGDAILYFSRKHTKRKIDEIYVHNMYNRDEARLTRSSMNNFFASFSNSATKIVYVTSMKDNKPEIYIMNKDGKSPRRITFNDETDILPNWSPHDFNLLITGSRNGSYQICKILLKEEL
;
A
#
# COMPACT_ATOMS: atom_id res chain seq x y z
N MET A 1 -40.51 -37.19 6.20
CA MET A 1 -39.18 -37.43 5.58
C MET A 1 -38.83 -36.48 4.40
N ASN A 2 -39.74 -35.60 3.98
CA ASN A 2 -39.50 -34.69 2.83
C ASN A 2 -39.04 -33.25 3.14
N THR A 3 -39.22 -32.76 4.35
CA THR A 3 -38.86 -31.37 4.72
C THR A 3 -37.34 -31.19 4.95
N PHE A 4 -36.64 -32.22 5.44
CA PHE A 4 -35.18 -32.15 5.64
C PHE A 4 -34.37 -32.13 4.35
N LYS A 5 -34.84 -32.82 3.29
CA LYS A 5 -34.18 -32.80 1.97
C LYS A 5 -34.34 -31.47 1.24
N LEU A 6 -35.47 -30.79 1.46
CA LEU A 6 -35.71 -29.50 0.81
C LEU A 6 -34.86 -28.38 1.42
N SER A 7 -34.67 -28.37 2.74
CA SER A 7 -33.83 -27.41 3.45
C SER A 7 -32.34 -27.55 3.04
N PHE A 8 -31.83 -28.79 2.92
CA PHE A 8 -30.43 -29.03 2.51
C PHE A 8 -30.19 -28.63 1.03
N LEU A 9 -31.16 -28.85 0.17
CA LEU A 9 -31.08 -28.44 -1.24
C LEU A 9 -31.09 -26.92 -1.41
N VAL A 10 -31.92 -26.20 -0.66
CA VAL A 10 -32.00 -24.73 -0.72
C VAL A 10 -30.70 -24.12 -0.18
N THR A 11 -30.14 -24.63 0.91
CA THR A 11 -28.86 -24.15 1.45
C THR A 11 -27.69 -24.41 0.52
N PHE A 12 -27.69 -25.58 -0.12
CA PHE A 12 -26.66 -25.95 -1.12
C PHE A 12 -26.73 -25.09 -2.39
N ILE A 13 -27.94 -24.82 -2.88
CA ILE A 13 -28.18 -23.91 -4.03
C ILE A 13 -27.77 -22.47 -3.68
N PHE A 14 -28.03 -22.02 -2.45
CA PHE A 14 -27.63 -20.68 -2.00
C PHE A 14 -26.11 -20.55 -1.87
N LEU A 15 -25.41 -21.57 -1.35
CA LEU A 15 -23.94 -21.64 -1.28
C LEU A 15 -23.30 -21.74 -2.67
N VAL A 16 -23.90 -22.49 -3.58
CA VAL A 16 -23.46 -22.59 -4.98
C VAL A 16 -23.71 -21.26 -5.72
N ALA A 17 -24.85 -20.62 -5.50
CA ALA A 17 -25.17 -19.32 -6.07
C ALA A 17 -24.24 -18.21 -5.57
N LEU A 18 -23.87 -18.21 -4.28
CA LEU A 18 -22.85 -17.30 -3.71
C LEU A 18 -21.46 -17.55 -4.29
N LYS A 19 -21.04 -18.82 -4.46
CA LYS A 19 -19.79 -19.15 -5.15
C LYS A 19 -19.82 -18.76 -6.64
N VAL A 20 -20.92 -18.97 -7.32
CA VAL A 20 -21.10 -18.57 -8.74
C VAL A 20 -21.18 -17.05 -8.90
N MET A 21 -21.74 -16.31 -7.93
CA MET A 21 -21.71 -14.84 -7.93
C MET A 21 -20.30 -14.30 -7.66
N ALA A 22 -19.52 -14.91 -6.77
CA ALA A 22 -18.11 -14.58 -6.56
C ALA A 22 -17.27 -14.90 -7.82
N GLN A 23 -17.54 -16.01 -8.51
CA GLN A 23 -16.88 -16.37 -9.78
C GLN A 23 -17.25 -15.43 -10.95
N ARG A 24 -18.45 -14.83 -10.96
CA ARG A 24 -18.86 -13.87 -12.00
C ARG A 24 -18.12 -12.54 -11.95
N LYS A 25 -17.49 -12.18 -10.81
CA LYS A 25 -16.75 -10.91 -10.63
C LYS A 25 -15.27 -10.97 -10.98
N GLY A 26 -14.74 -12.12 -11.34
CA GLY A 26 -13.39 -12.25 -11.94
C GLY A 26 -12.21 -12.14 -10.97
N PHE A 27 -12.44 -12.02 -9.65
CA PHE A 27 -11.38 -11.89 -8.65
C PHE A 27 -11.55 -12.93 -7.55
N VAL A 28 -10.42 -13.54 -7.14
CA VAL A 28 -10.36 -14.50 -6.03
C VAL A 28 -9.50 -13.89 -4.95
N GLU A 29 -10.05 -13.80 -3.74
CA GLU A 29 -9.33 -13.35 -2.56
C GLU A 29 -8.83 -14.56 -1.75
N GLU A 30 -7.58 -14.48 -1.30
CA GLU A 30 -6.93 -15.40 -0.38
C GLU A 30 -6.41 -14.61 0.82
N GLN A 31 -6.90 -14.91 2.02
CA GLN A 31 -6.37 -14.32 3.26
C GLN A 31 -5.05 -15.01 3.62
N LEU A 32 -3.98 -14.23 3.88
CA LEU A 32 -2.63 -14.73 4.18
C LEU A 32 -2.29 -14.70 5.66
N THR A 33 -2.90 -13.79 6.44
CA THR A 33 -2.72 -13.73 7.90
C THR A 33 -4.05 -14.00 8.61
N HIS A 34 -4.02 -14.77 9.73
CA HIS A 34 -5.22 -15.28 10.39
C HIS A 34 -5.14 -15.16 11.91
N ASN A 35 -4.65 -14.04 12.42
CA ASN A 35 -4.53 -13.81 13.86
C ASN A 35 -5.45 -12.67 14.31
N ALA A 36 -5.56 -12.46 15.63
CA ALA A 36 -6.41 -11.43 16.21
C ALA A 36 -5.79 -10.02 16.22
N PHE A 37 -4.61 -9.87 15.62
CA PHE A 37 -3.84 -8.63 15.60
C PHE A 37 -3.90 -7.97 14.22
N ASP A 38 -3.58 -6.68 14.18
CA ASP A 38 -3.48 -5.96 12.92
C ASP A 38 -2.21 -6.31 12.17
N ASN A 39 -2.35 -6.62 10.88
CA ASN A 39 -1.29 -6.86 9.92
C ASN A 39 -1.51 -5.95 8.71
N ARG A 40 -0.55 -5.06 8.37
CA ARG A 40 -0.75 -4.02 7.37
C ARG A 40 0.50 -3.77 6.53
N TYR A 41 0.37 -2.95 5.48
CA TYR A 41 1.48 -2.47 4.63
C TYR A 41 2.32 -3.59 4.01
N ALA A 42 1.65 -4.62 3.49
CA ALA A 42 2.33 -5.73 2.84
C ALA A 42 2.88 -5.35 1.47
N SER A 43 4.09 -5.82 1.16
CA SER A 43 4.68 -5.71 -0.17
C SER A 43 5.56 -6.91 -0.50
N TYR A 44 5.57 -7.29 -1.78
CA TYR A 44 6.48 -8.32 -2.30
C TYR A 44 7.92 -7.80 -2.38
N ASN A 45 8.90 -8.68 -2.22
CA ASN A 45 10.23 -8.43 -2.74
C ASN A 45 10.22 -8.46 -4.28
N LYS A 46 11.28 -7.98 -4.92
CA LYS A 46 11.36 -7.89 -6.38
C LYS A 46 11.22 -9.25 -7.09
N ALA A 47 11.70 -10.31 -6.46
CA ALA A 47 11.59 -11.68 -7.02
C ALA A 47 10.16 -12.26 -6.89
N GLY A 48 9.31 -11.69 -6.03
CA GLY A 48 7.98 -12.24 -5.76
C GLY A 48 7.98 -13.48 -4.88
N GLU A 49 9.05 -13.70 -4.10
CA GLU A 49 9.27 -14.91 -3.28
C GLU A 49 8.95 -14.69 -1.80
N ALA A 50 8.94 -13.44 -1.35
CA ALA A 50 8.70 -13.07 0.03
C ALA A 50 7.81 -11.83 0.15
N ILE A 51 7.06 -11.76 1.24
CA ILE A 51 6.21 -10.63 1.61
C ILE A 51 6.72 -10.06 2.93
N ILE A 52 6.94 -8.74 2.96
CA ILE A 52 7.20 -7.98 4.19
C ILE A 52 5.93 -7.23 4.61
N PHE A 53 5.70 -7.11 5.89
CA PHE A 53 4.54 -6.41 6.44
C PHE A 53 4.78 -5.93 7.87
N GLU A 54 3.94 -5.04 8.39
CA GLU A 54 3.93 -4.65 9.81
C GLU A 54 2.85 -5.41 10.57
N SER A 55 3.11 -5.73 11.84
CA SER A 55 2.15 -6.36 12.76
C SER A 55 2.31 -5.83 14.18
N ASN A 56 1.19 -5.69 14.92
CA ASN A 56 1.19 -5.26 16.31
C ASN A 56 1.07 -6.44 17.31
N ARG A 57 1.28 -7.69 16.85
CA ARG A 57 1.11 -8.91 17.65
C ARG A 57 2.03 -9.00 18.88
N ASP A 58 3.10 -8.24 18.91
CA ASP A 58 4.07 -8.18 20.02
C ASP A 58 3.78 -7.00 20.99
N GLY A 59 2.58 -6.41 20.94
CA GLY A 59 2.16 -5.28 21.80
C GLY A 59 2.50 -3.89 21.20
N HIS A 60 3.40 -3.82 20.25
CA HIS A 60 3.75 -2.65 19.45
C HIS A 60 4.06 -3.06 18.01
N TRP A 61 4.15 -2.09 17.08
CA TRP A 61 4.35 -2.39 15.68
C TRP A 61 5.75 -2.90 15.39
N GLN A 62 5.84 -4.05 14.73
CA GLN A 62 7.10 -4.67 14.33
C GLN A 62 7.05 -5.13 12.87
N ILE A 63 8.23 -5.28 12.26
CA ILE A 63 8.36 -5.75 10.89
C ILE A 63 8.46 -7.26 10.85
N TYR A 64 7.61 -7.87 10.03
CA TYR A 64 7.55 -9.29 9.78
C TYR A 64 7.81 -9.60 8.30
N ILE A 65 8.31 -10.79 8.04
CA ILE A 65 8.45 -11.37 6.71
C ILE A 65 7.73 -12.72 6.68
N MET A 66 7.16 -13.09 5.54
CA MET A 66 6.52 -14.38 5.31
C MET A 66 6.72 -14.85 3.86
N ASP A 67 6.43 -16.12 3.59
CA ASP A 67 6.34 -16.66 2.25
C ASP A 67 5.10 -16.08 1.52
N ILE A 68 5.06 -16.19 0.20
CA ILE A 68 3.95 -15.67 -0.64
C ILE A 68 2.60 -16.38 -0.42
N ASN A 69 2.60 -17.50 0.30
CA ASN A 69 1.41 -18.26 0.72
C ASN A 69 1.00 -17.98 2.18
N GLY A 70 1.59 -16.98 2.84
CA GLY A 70 1.30 -16.61 4.22
C GLY A 70 1.98 -17.46 5.30
N LYS A 71 2.79 -18.46 4.92
CA LYS A 71 3.51 -19.34 5.85
C LYS A 71 4.85 -18.73 6.30
N ASN A 72 5.48 -19.39 7.29
CA ASN A 72 6.81 -19.05 7.80
C ASN A 72 6.96 -17.59 8.25
N GLN A 73 5.90 -17.06 8.90
CA GLN A 73 5.91 -15.70 9.42
C GLN A 73 6.95 -15.56 10.53
N ARG A 74 7.88 -14.64 10.37
CA ARG A 74 8.92 -14.35 11.36
C ARG A 74 9.19 -12.86 11.47
N ARG A 75 9.51 -12.42 12.68
CA ARG A 75 9.92 -11.04 12.94
C ARG A 75 11.31 -10.79 12.34
N VAL A 76 11.50 -9.63 11.73
CA VAL A 76 12.76 -9.24 11.07
C VAL A 76 13.73 -8.59 12.06
N ILE A 77 13.23 -7.65 12.87
CA ILE A 77 14.00 -6.88 13.83
C ILE A 77 13.31 -7.00 15.20
N THR A 78 14.10 -7.18 16.27
CA THR A 78 13.62 -7.08 17.65
C THR A 78 13.88 -5.66 18.14
N SER A 79 12.82 -4.93 18.47
CA SER A 79 12.88 -3.54 18.88
C SER A 79 11.82 -3.29 19.97
N SER A 80 12.04 -2.32 20.84
CA SER A 80 11.06 -1.82 21.81
C SER A 80 10.27 -0.62 21.28
N TYR A 81 10.50 -0.24 20.04
CA TYR A 81 9.90 0.90 19.36
C TYR A 81 8.86 0.44 18.34
N ASN A 82 8.03 1.35 17.85
CA ASN A 82 7.16 1.08 16.73
C ASN A 82 7.95 1.17 15.44
N ASP A 83 8.20 0.02 14.82
CA ASP A 83 8.79 -0.10 13.49
C ASP A 83 7.66 -0.39 12.49
N ARG A 84 7.47 0.51 11.49
CA ARG A 84 6.28 0.55 10.63
C ARG A 84 6.61 0.72 9.17
N ARG A 85 5.62 0.43 8.30
CA ARG A 85 5.61 0.72 6.86
C ARG A 85 6.89 0.27 6.16
N PRO A 86 7.19 -1.02 6.23
CA PRO A 86 8.39 -1.54 5.58
C PRO A 86 8.28 -1.47 4.05
N THR A 87 9.41 -1.29 3.38
CA THR A 87 9.53 -1.38 1.93
C THR A 87 10.86 -2.01 1.54
N TRP A 88 10.87 -2.76 0.45
CA TRP A 88 12.05 -3.43 -0.07
C TRP A 88 12.92 -2.50 -0.91
N ASN A 89 14.25 -2.65 -0.78
CA ASN A 89 15.16 -2.13 -1.78
C ASN A 89 15.06 -2.98 -3.06
N PRO A 90 14.98 -2.38 -4.27
CA PRO A 90 14.80 -3.14 -5.50
C PRO A 90 16.03 -3.95 -5.95
N TYR A 91 17.22 -3.74 -5.36
CA TYR A 91 18.47 -4.39 -5.80
C TYR A 91 19.22 -5.13 -4.69
N HIS A 92 19.04 -4.73 -3.43
CA HIS A 92 19.75 -5.28 -2.28
C HIS A 92 18.78 -6.00 -1.36
N ASN A 93 19.24 -7.02 -0.65
CA ASN A 93 18.46 -7.69 0.39
C ASN A 93 18.33 -6.81 1.65
N MET A 94 17.78 -5.65 1.45
CA MET A 94 17.65 -4.56 2.40
C MET A 94 16.21 -4.06 2.44
N ILE A 95 15.75 -3.68 3.62
CA ILE A 95 14.48 -3.00 3.81
C ILE A 95 14.70 -1.59 4.35
N MET A 96 13.75 -0.72 4.10
CA MET A 96 13.59 0.56 4.80
C MET A 96 12.27 0.53 5.55
N PHE A 97 12.22 1.20 6.70
CA PHE A 97 11.03 1.31 7.53
C PHE A 97 11.06 2.61 8.34
N GLU A 98 9.90 2.96 8.88
CA GLU A 98 9.73 4.08 9.79
C GLU A 98 9.85 3.60 11.23
N SER A 99 10.51 4.39 12.11
CA SER A 99 10.64 4.09 13.53
C SER A 99 10.53 5.35 14.38
N ASP A 100 9.90 5.22 15.55
CA ASP A 100 9.75 6.31 16.53
C ASP A 100 10.88 6.34 17.59
N ARG A 101 11.95 5.56 17.43
CA ARG A 101 13.06 5.42 18.38
C ARG A 101 13.81 6.71 18.70
N ASN A 102 13.62 7.76 17.89
CA ASN A 102 14.22 9.08 18.11
C ASN A 102 13.19 10.10 18.64
N GLY A 103 12.03 9.64 19.15
CA GLY A 103 10.97 10.51 19.66
C GLY A 103 9.99 11.03 18.59
N PHE A 104 10.33 10.86 17.31
CA PHE A 104 9.46 11.14 16.15
C PHE A 104 9.72 10.11 15.05
N SER A 105 8.83 10.03 14.06
CA SER A 105 8.98 9.07 12.97
C SER A 105 10.15 9.45 12.07
N ASP A 106 11.18 8.61 12.07
CA ASP A 106 12.39 8.71 11.24
C ASP A 106 12.52 7.48 10.33
N LEU A 107 13.39 7.57 9.31
CA LEU A 107 13.61 6.50 8.35
C LEU A 107 14.90 5.73 8.65
N PHE A 108 14.79 4.42 8.62
CA PHE A 108 15.90 3.49 8.88
C PHE A 108 15.99 2.46 7.76
N THR A 109 17.20 2.02 7.46
CA THR A 109 17.46 0.82 6.64
C THR A 109 17.94 -0.32 7.50
N TYR A 110 17.58 -1.54 7.12
CA TYR A 110 18.08 -2.77 7.73
C TYR A 110 18.49 -3.73 6.62
N ASP A 111 19.74 -4.11 6.64
CA ASP A 111 20.31 -5.09 5.73
C ASP A 111 20.02 -6.49 6.28
N LEU A 112 19.34 -7.32 5.49
CA LEU A 112 18.88 -8.64 5.91
C LEU A 112 20.02 -9.68 5.92
N ASP A 113 21.11 -9.43 5.22
CA ASP A 113 22.27 -10.30 5.17
C ASP A 113 23.24 -9.99 6.32
N THR A 114 23.66 -8.74 6.44
CA THR A 114 24.62 -8.29 7.46
C THR A 114 23.99 -7.98 8.82
N LYS A 115 22.67 -7.84 8.91
CA LYS A 115 21.90 -7.41 10.09
C LYS A 115 22.21 -5.99 10.55
N GLU A 116 22.78 -5.19 9.68
CA GLU A 116 23.14 -3.82 9.98
C GLU A 116 21.90 -2.90 9.93
N LEU A 117 21.68 -2.16 11.02
CA LEU A 117 20.64 -1.14 11.14
C LEU A 117 21.29 0.24 11.01
N LYS A 118 20.81 1.04 10.07
CA LYS A 118 21.28 2.42 9.84
C LYS A 118 20.13 3.42 9.82
N LYS A 119 20.28 4.53 10.52
CA LYS A 119 19.44 5.71 10.32
C LYS A 119 19.81 6.40 9.00
N ILE A 120 18.80 6.80 8.22
CA ILE A 120 19.03 7.65 7.04
C ILE A 120 19.23 9.09 7.52
N PRO A 121 20.36 9.74 7.23
CA PRO A 121 20.69 11.05 7.76
C PRO A 121 19.96 12.16 6.99
N ILE A 122 18.66 12.33 7.23
CA ILE A 122 17.82 13.36 6.61
C ILE A 122 17.95 14.66 7.40
N PRO A 123 18.41 15.78 6.77
CA PRO A 123 18.61 17.06 7.45
C PRO A 123 17.29 17.82 7.63
N LEU A 124 16.29 17.16 8.20
CA LEU A 124 14.96 17.69 8.54
C LEU A 124 14.56 17.13 9.89
N ASP A 125 14.22 17.99 10.84
CA ASP A 125 13.68 17.60 12.14
C ASP A 125 12.18 17.32 12.06
N GLY A 126 11.70 16.33 12.83
CA GLY A 126 10.27 15.97 12.87
C GLY A 126 9.91 14.76 11.99
N ASN A 127 8.61 14.52 11.82
CA ASN A 127 8.07 13.28 11.29
C ASN A 127 8.25 13.12 9.77
N LYS A 128 8.85 12.00 9.37
CA LYS A 128 8.91 11.47 8.01
C LYS A 128 8.02 10.23 7.92
N SER A 129 7.33 10.07 6.81
CA SER A 129 6.39 8.94 6.64
C SER A 129 6.18 8.56 5.18
N TYR A 130 5.58 7.37 4.98
CA TYR A 130 5.21 6.82 3.66
C TYR A 130 6.36 6.79 2.66
N ALA A 131 7.56 6.50 3.15
CA ALA A 131 8.73 6.46 2.31
C ALA A 131 8.72 5.24 1.36
N GLN A 132 9.34 5.43 0.18
CA GLN A 132 9.54 4.39 -0.82
C GLN A 132 10.91 4.56 -1.46
N PHE A 133 11.59 3.45 -1.77
CA PHE A 133 12.78 3.49 -2.62
C PHE A 133 12.44 3.96 -4.03
N ALA A 134 13.30 4.78 -4.58
CA ALA A 134 13.29 5.04 -6.01
C ALA A 134 13.65 3.76 -6.79
N PRO A 135 13.22 3.59 -8.06
CA PRO A 135 13.54 2.42 -8.87
C PRO A 135 15.04 2.14 -9.03
N ASN A 136 15.90 3.13 -8.83
CA ASN A 136 17.36 2.97 -8.83
C ASN A 136 17.94 2.39 -7.53
N GLY A 137 17.13 2.24 -6.48
CA GLY A 137 17.53 1.71 -5.16
C GLY A 137 18.48 2.58 -4.34
N LYS A 138 18.80 3.79 -4.81
CA LYS A 138 19.81 4.69 -4.20
C LYS A 138 19.20 5.94 -3.56
N GLU A 139 17.94 6.22 -3.84
CA GLU A 139 17.22 7.38 -3.36
C GLU A 139 15.88 6.93 -2.74
N LEU A 140 15.30 7.79 -1.90
CA LEU A 140 13.99 7.64 -1.30
C LEU A 140 13.12 8.85 -1.63
N ILE A 141 11.82 8.60 -1.81
CA ILE A 141 10.79 9.63 -1.74
C ILE A 141 9.98 9.42 -0.45
N PHE A 142 9.57 10.50 0.20
CA PHE A 142 8.87 10.42 1.47
C PHE A 142 8.02 11.65 1.74
N ASN A 143 7.08 11.52 2.67
CA ASN A 143 6.36 12.66 3.24
C ASN A 143 7.12 13.26 4.42
N TYR A 144 7.12 14.57 4.49
CA TYR A 144 7.57 15.34 5.64
C TYR A 144 6.42 16.22 6.15
N LYS A 145 6.13 16.11 7.46
CA LYS A 145 5.11 16.94 8.12
C LYS A 145 5.67 18.34 8.39
N VAL A 146 5.18 19.33 7.67
CA VAL A 146 5.56 20.74 7.83
C VAL A 146 4.77 21.40 8.98
N SER A 147 3.48 21.10 9.04
CA SER A 147 2.58 21.56 10.11
C SER A 147 1.35 20.64 10.16
N ASP A 148 0.39 20.92 11.04
CA ASP A 148 -0.84 20.16 11.06
C ASP A 148 -1.59 20.32 9.74
N ASN A 149 -1.97 19.18 9.15
CA ASN A 149 -2.61 19.07 7.84
C ASN A 149 -1.79 19.58 6.64
N ASN A 150 -0.49 19.84 6.81
CA ASN A 150 0.40 20.18 5.71
C ASN A 150 1.56 19.18 5.65
N TYR A 151 1.60 18.41 4.58
CA TYR A 151 2.63 17.43 4.29
C TYR A 151 3.18 17.69 2.89
N ASN A 152 4.48 17.81 2.80
CA ASN A 152 5.17 17.95 1.54
C ASN A 152 5.89 16.67 1.15
N ILE A 153 6.24 16.54 -0.13
CA ILE A 153 6.94 15.38 -0.66
C ILE A 153 8.39 15.78 -0.95
N TYR A 154 9.29 15.01 -0.38
CA TYR A 154 10.74 15.17 -0.54
C TYR A 154 11.36 13.92 -1.10
N MET A 155 12.53 14.09 -1.73
CA MET A 155 13.39 13.00 -2.17
C MET A 155 14.81 13.21 -1.63
N ILE A 156 15.47 12.13 -1.25
CA ILE A 156 16.83 12.16 -0.70
C ILE A 156 17.62 10.91 -1.11
N SER A 157 18.93 11.03 -1.26
CA SER A 157 19.80 9.86 -1.39
C SER A 157 20.03 9.17 -0.03
N LEU A 158 20.28 7.84 -0.04
CA LEU A 158 20.45 7.04 1.17
C LEU A 158 21.58 7.55 2.09
N ASN A 159 22.58 8.23 1.53
CA ASN A 159 23.65 8.85 2.30
C ASN A 159 23.32 10.23 2.87
N GLY A 160 22.04 10.66 2.80
CA GLY A 160 21.58 11.94 3.34
C GLY A 160 21.91 13.18 2.49
N LYS A 161 22.54 12.99 1.35
CA LYS A 161 22.86 14.08 0.44
C LYS A 161 21.73 14.30 -0.57
N ARG A 162 21.76 15.44 -1.30
CA ARG A 162 20.82 15.76 -2.39
C ARG A 162 19.34 15.74 -1.95
N LEU A 163 19.04 16.32 -0.79
CA LEU A 163 17.65 16.57 -0.41
C LEU A 163 16.98 17.48 -1.44
N LYS A 164 15.87 17.04 -2.02
CA LYS A 164 15.07 17.78 -3.00
C LYS A 164 13.62 17.85 -2.55
N THR A 165 13.01 19.01 -2.69
CA THR A 165 11.56 19.17 -2.59
C THR A 165 10.92 18.81 -3.92
N ILE A 166 9.99 17.88 -3.92
CA ILE A 166 9.26 17.41 -5.11
C ILE A 166 7.92 18.11 -5.22
N VAL A 167 7.11 18.05 -4.15
CA VAL A 167 5.82 18.75 -4.06
C VAL A 167 5.81 19.58 -2.80
N ASN A 168 5.59 20.90 -2.96
CA ASN A 168 5.55 21.87 -1.88
C ASN A 168 4.37 22.85 -2.09
N ASN A 169 3.36 22.74 -1.25
CA ASN A 169 2.22 23.64 -1.25
C ASN A 169 1.53 23.60 0.15
N ALA A 170 0.45 24.35 0.30
CA ALA A 170 -0.26 24.49 1.59
C ALA A 170 -1.19 23.32 1.92
N TYR A 171 -1.14 22.21 1.19
CA TYR A 171 -2.03 21.07 1.37
C TYR A 171 -1.28 19.83 1.86
N ALA A 172 -2.04 18.86 2.40
CA ALA A 172 -1.51 17.53 2.63
C ALA A 172 -1.30 16.82 1.28
N ASN A 173 -0.04 16.57 0.94
CA ASN A 173 0.37 15.77 -0.22
C ASN A 173 0.95 14.48 0.30
N MET A 174 0.26 13.34 0.12
CA MET A 174 0.50 12.13 0.89
C MET A 174 0.75 10.91 0.00
N TYR A 175 1.49 9.94 0.56
CA TYR A 175 1.68 8.62 -0.02
C TYR A 175 2.31 8.65 -1.42
N PRO A 176 3.51 9.23 -1.55
CA PRO A 176 4.19 9.27 -2.84
C PRO A 176 4.61 7.86 -3.29
N ARG A 177 4.40 7.54 -4.56
CA ARG A 177 4.80 6.26 -5.19
C ARG A 177 5.39 6.51 -6.56
N PHE A 178 6.60 6.00 -6.81
CA PHE A 178 7.22 6.07 -8.12
C PHE A 178 6.50 5.23 -9.16
N SER A 179 6.56 5.69 -10.41
CA SER A 179 6.41 4.82 -11.59
C SER A 179 7.59 3.83 -11.65
N PRO A 180 7.44 2.67 -12.30
CA PRO A 180 8.53 1.69 -12.45
C PRO A 180 9.80 2.25 -13.11
N SER A 181 9.66 3.22 -14.02
CA SER A 181 10.78 3.95 -14.67
C SER A 181 11.38 5.07 -13.80
N GLY A 182 10.66 5.53 -12.77
CA GLY A 182 11.07 6.67 -11.94
C GLY A 182 10.82 8.05 -12.58
N ASP A 183 10.16 8.09 -13.73
CA ASP A 183 9.85 9.33 -14.47
C ASP A 183 8.64 10.09 -13.93
N ALA A 184 7.84 9.44 -13.11
CA ALA A 184 6.67 10.03 -12.47
C ALA A 184 6.47 9.52 -11.04
N ILE A 185 5.70 10.27 -10.27
CA ILE A 185 5.15 9.83 -8.99
C ILE A 185 3.64 10.01 -8.95
N LEU A 186 2.96 9.09 -8.27
CA LEU A 186 1.59 9.27 -7.80
C LEU A 186 1.62 9.77 -6.37
N TYR A 187 0.62 10.56 -6.00
CA TYR A 187 0.33 10.94 -4.63
C TYR A 187 -1.14 11.36 -4.53
N PHE A 188 -1.69 11.46 -3.33
CA PHE A 188 -3.01 12.04 -3.15
C PHE A 188 -2.93 13.38 -2.42
N SER A 189 -3.89 14.26 -2.72
CA SER A 189 -3.95 15.61 -2.15
C SER A 189 -5.36 16.17 -2.20
N ARG A 190 -5.64 17.09 -1.27
CA ARG A 190 -6.89 17.88 -1.24
C ARG A 190 -6.80 19.19 -2.02
N LYS A 191 -5.70 19.44 -2.70
CA LYS A 191 -5.55 20.64 -3.52
C LYS A 191 -6.60 20.67 -4.63
N HIS A 192 -7.05 21.88 -4.98
CA HIS A 192 -8.05 22.11 -6.03
C HIS A 192 -9.41 21.42 -5.82
N THR A 193 -9.73 20.98 -4.60
CA THR A 193 -11.01 20.38 -4.26
C THR A 193 -11.82 21.29 -3.34
N LYS A 194 -12.97 21.82 -3.81
CA LYS A 194 -13.86 22.68 -3.01
C LYS A 194 -14.40 21.93 -1.76
N ARG A 195 -14.49 20.60 -1.81
CA ARG A 195 -15.05 19.74 -0.75
C ARG A 195 -13.99 19.16 0.20
N LYS A 196 -12.72 19.54 0.07
CA LYS A 196 -11.59 19.00 0.85
C LYS A 196 -11.49 17.46 0.80
N ILE A 197 -11.78 16.87 -0.36
CA ILE A 197 -11.65 15.44 -0.61
C ILE A 197 -10.28 15.13 -1.19
N ASP A 198 -9.79 13.93 -0.87
CA ASP A 198 -8.52 13.44 -1.39
C ASP A 198 -8.70 12.96 -2.83
N GLU A 199 -7.79 13.36 -3.70
CA GLU A 199 -7.77 12.97 -5.11
C GLU A 199 -6.34 12.58 -5.51
N ILE A 200 -6.25 11.70 -6.50
CA ILE A 200 -4.98 11.18 -7.01
C ILE A 200 -4.42 12.15 -8.06
N TYR A 201 -3.14 12.45 -7.90
CA TYR A 201 -2.34 13.25 -8.81
C TYR A 201 -1.16 12.45 -9.32
N VAL A 202 -0.76 12.71 -10.55
CA VAL A 202 0.53 12.30 -11.12
C VAL A 202 1.40 13.54 -11.30
N HIS A 203 2.67 13.45 -10.89
CA HIS A 203 3.69 14.48 -11.08
C HIS A 203 4.83 13.92 -11.92
N ASN A 204 5.19 14.59 -13.00
CA ASN A 204 6.31 14.23 -13.86
C ASN A 204 7.62 14.71 -13.24
N MET A 205 8.59 13.83 -13.07
CA MET A 205 9.84 14.11 -12.37
C MET A 205 10.83 14.95 -13.19
N TYR A 206 10.63 15.08 -14.51
CA TYR A 206 11.53 15.82 -15.42
C TYR A 206 11.06 17.26 -15.64
N ASN A 207 9.82 17.43 -16.14
CA ASN A 207 9.27 18.74 -16.48
C ASN A 207 8.43 19.35 -15.36
N ARG A 208 8.16 18.60 -14.27
CA ARG A 208 7.35 18.97 -13.10
C ARG A 208 5.87 19.22 -13.40
N ASP A 209 5.38 18.77 -14.54
CA ASP A 209 3.97 18.84 -14.88
C ASP A 209 3.16 17.95 -13.93
N GLU A 210 1.97 18.41 -13.58
CA GLU A 210 1.05 17.68 -12.74
C GLU A 210 -0.31 17.51 -13.43
N ALA A 211 -0.89 16.33 -13.26
CA ALA A 211 -2.25 16.05 -13.67
C ALA A 211 -3.06 15.42 -12.53
N ARG A 212 -4.30 15.86 -12.37
CA ARG A 212 -5.27 15.23 -11.49
C ARG A 212 -5.94 14.07 -12.23
N LEU A 213 -5.79 12.85 -11.72
CA LEU A 213 -6.29 11.63 -12.35
C LEU A 213 -7.72 11.28 -11.93
N THR A 214 -8.12 11.59 -10.70
CA THR A 214 -9.47 11.32 -10.21
C THR A 214 -10.26 12.61 -9.98
N ARG A 215 -11.59 12.57 -10.28
CA ARG A 215 -12.52 13.68 -10.10
C ARG A 215 -13.86 13.12 -9.66
N SER A 216 -13.97 12.78 -8.37
CA SER A 216 -15.16 12.17 -7.82
C SER A 216 -15.72 12.98 -6.63
N SER A 217 -16.83 12.54 -6.08
CA SER A 217 -17.37 13.06 -4.82
C SER A 217 -16.88 12.32 -3.59
N MET A 218 -15.96 11.35 -3.78
CA MET A 218 -15.41 10.46 -2.76
C MET A 218 -13.90 10.67 -2.63
N ASN A 219 -13.32 10.30 -1.47
CA ASN A 219 -11.87 10.32 -1.31
C ASN A 219 -11.23 9.21 -2.13
N ASN A 220 -10.15 9.53 -2.86
CA ASN A 220 -9.32 8.62 -3.62
C ASN A 220 -7.86 8.72 -3.14
N PHE A 221 -7.28 7.60 -2.69
CA PHE A 221 -5.99 7.60 -2.01
C PHE A 221 -5.24 6.26 -2.18
N PHE A 222 -4.02 6.14 -1.66
CA PHE A 222 -3.17 4.95 -1.69
C PHE A 222 -2.95 4.36 -3.09
N ALA A 223 -2.68 5.23 -4.06
CA ALA A 223 -2.46 4.81 -5.43
C ALA A 223 -1.04 4.28 -5.68
N SER A 224 -0.92 3.26 -6.53
CA SER A 224 0.37 2.79 -7.06
C SER A 224 0.26 2.31 -8.51
N PHE A 225 1.34 2.50 -9.29
CA PHE A 225 1.46 1.98 -10.64
C PHE A 225 1.61 0.46 -10.63
N SER A 226 1.08 -0.21 -11.66
CA SER A 226 1.47 -1.57 -12.02
C SER A 226 2.94 -1.60 -12.48
N ASN A 227 3.61 -2.76 -12.42
CA ASN A 227 5.00 -2.89 -12.88
C ASN A 227 5.13 -2.69 -14.40
N SER A 228 4.07 -2.99 -15.15
CA SER A 228 3.96 -2.66 -16.59
C SER A 228 3.76 -1.16 -16.86
N ALA A 229 3.54 -0.35 -15.84
CA ALA A 229 3.20 1.08 -15.93
C ALA A 229 1.95 1.39 -16.78
N THR A 230 1.07 0.41 -17.01
CA THR A 230 -0.15 0.59 -17.81
C THR A 230 -1.39 0.89 -16.97
N LYS A 231 -1.38 0.44 -15.71
CA LYS A 231 -2.50 0.55 -14.77
C LYS A 231 -2.08 1.26 -13.49
N ILE A 232 -3.09 1.73 -12.77
CA ILE A 232 -2.98 2.29 -11.42
C ILE A 232 -4.03 1.58 -10.56
N VAL A 233 -3.59 0.98 -9.45
CA VAL A 233 -4.48 0.54 -8.37
C VAL A 233 -4.61 1.65 -7.34
N TYR A 234 -5.79 1.82 -6.76
CA TYR A 234 -6.06 2.85 -5.75
C TYR A 234 -7.25 2.47 -4.88
N VAL A 235 -7.46 3.24 -3.82
CA VAL A 235 -8.59 3.10 -2.90
C VAL A 235 -9.59 4.22 -3.11
N THR A 236 -10.88 3.87 -3.12
CA THR A 236 -11.98 4.83 -3.08
C THR A 236 -12.79 4.62 -1.80
N SER A 237 -12.98 5.69 -1.02
CA SER A 237 -13.87 5.67 0.13
C SER A 237 -15.32 5.79 -0.36
N MET A 238 -16.11 4.73 -0.18
CA MET A 238 -17.51 4.69 -0.55
C MET A 238 -18.39 5.56 0.38
N LYS A 239 -19.66 5.76 0.03
CA LYS A 239 -20.61 6.61 0.80
C LYS A 239 -20.85 6.13 2.24
N ASP A 240 -20.69 4.83 2.47
CA ASP A 240 -20.80 4.17 3.78
C ASP A 240 -19.49 4.18 4.59
N ASN A 241 -18.47 4.92 4.12
CA ASN A 241 -17.13 4.97 4.70
C ASN A 241 -16.36 3.63 4.64
N LYS A 242 -16.78 2.69 3.78
CA LYS A 242 -16.04 1.44 3.54
C LYS A 242 -15.16 1.59 2.31
N PRO A 243 -13.84 1.75 2.49
CA PRO A 243 -12.91 1.87 1.38
C PRO A 243 -12.81 0.57 0.58
N GLU A 244 -12.72 0.72 -0.74
CA GLU A 244 -12.66 -0.37 -1.69
C GLU A 244 -11.52 -0.16 -2.69
N ILE A 245 -11.00 -1.27 -3.23
CA ILE A 245 -9.93 -1.26 -4.22
C ILE A 245 -10.50 -1.06 -5.63
N TYR A 246 -9.88 -0.17 -6.36
CA TYR A 246 -10.15 0.12 -7.78
C TYR A 246 -8.87 0.03 -8.60
N ILE A 247 -9.04 -0.28 -9.88
CA ILE A 247 -7.97 -0.18 -10.90
C ILE A 247 -8.46 0.74 -12.01
N MET A 248 -7.55 1.58 -12.53
CA MET A 248 -7.79 2.44 -13.71
C MET A 248 -6.60 2.37 -14.66
N ASN A 249 -6.75 2.86 -15.88
CA ASN A 249 -5.64 3.09 -16.78
C ASN A 249 -4.70 4.18 -16.23
N LYS A 250 -3.44 4.19 -16.66
CA LYS A 250 -2.44 5.19 -16.21
C LYS A 250 -2.84 6.64 -16.47
N ASP A 251 -3.75 6.88 -17.41
CA ASP A 251 -4.30 8.20 -17.75
C ASP A 251 -5.52 8.61 -16.91
N GLY A 252 -5.90 7.80 -15.93
CA GLY A 252 -7.04 8.03 -15.04
C GLY A 252 -8.38 7.56 -15.61
N LYS A 253 -8.41 6.96 -16.80
CA LYS A 253 -9.65 6.49 -17.43
C LYS A 253 -10.00 5.04 -17.06
N SER A 254 -11.25 4.67 -17.36
CA SER A 254 -11.78 3.30 -17.19
C SER A 254 -11.62 2.75 -15.76
N PRO A 255 -12.07 3.46 -14.72
CA PRO A 255 -12.00 2.95 -13.36
C PRO A 255 -12.89 1.72 -13.20
N ARG A 256 -12.35 0.65 -12.60
CA ARG A 256 -13.04 -0.60 -12.32
C ARG A 256 -12.85 -0.99 -10.85
N ARG A 257 -13.95 -1.25 -10.14
CA ARG A 257 -13.94 -1.76 -8.77
C ARG A 257 -13.47 -3.22 -8.75
N ILE A 258 -12.62 -3.56 -7.79
CA ILE A 258 -11.99 -4.88 -7.63
C ILE A 258 -12.55 -5.61 -6.41
N THR A 259 -12.71 -4.94 -5.27
CA THR A 259 -13.28 -5.52 -4.06
C THR A 259 -14.76 -5.14 -3.88
N PHE A 260 -15.56 -6.04 -3.29
CA PHE A 260 -17.02 -5.91 -3.24
C PHE A 260 -17.59 -6.48 -1.92
N ASN A 261 -16.80 -6.57 -0.89
CA ASN A 261 -17.24 -7.05 0.42
C ASN A 261 -17.81 -5.90 1.27
N ASP A 262 -18.31 -6.23 2.45
CA ASP A 262 -18.83 -5.26 3.42
C ASP A 262 -17.77 -4.78 4.42
N GLU A 263 -16.50 -5.05 4.14
CA GLU A 263 -15.37 -4.74 4.98
C GLU A 263 -14.51 -3.61 4.38
N THR A 264 -13.51 -3.17 5.10
CA THR A 264 -12.55 -2.17 4.63
C THR A 264 -11.40 -2.83 3.91
N ASP A 265 -11.13 -2.43 2.66
CA ASP A 265 -9.98 -2.85 1.87
C ASP A 265 -9.12 -1.65 1.48
N ILE A 266 -7.87 -1.65 1.91
CA ILE A 266 -6.93 -0.52 1.75
C ILE A 266 -5.51 -1.00 1.40
N LEU A 267 -4.61 -0.05 1.11
CA LEU A 267 -3.17 -0.26 0.94
C LEU A 267 -2.83 -1.32 -0.13
N PRO A 268 -3.40 -1.20 -1.35
CA PRO A 268 -3.10 -2.16 -2.40
C PRO A 268 -1.65 -2.03 -2.86
N ASN A 269 -1.02 -3.18 -3.15
CA ASN A 269 0.33 -3.29 -3.68
C ASN A 269 0.40 -4.38 -4.75
N TRP A 270 0.97 -4.05 -5.92
CA TRP A 270 1.11 -4.97 -7.03
C TRP A 270 2.14 -6.08 -6.75
N SER A 271 1.85 -7.28 -7.23
CA SER A 271 2.89 -8.31 -7.36
C SER A 271 3.88 -7.94 -8.49
N PRO A 272 5.13 -8.44 -8.48
CA PRO A 272 6.13 -8.10 -9.50
C PRO A 272 5.72 -8.35 -10.95
N HIS A 273 4.77 -9.25 -11.18
CA HIS A 273 4.28 -9.63 -12.52
C HIS A 273 2.86 -9.14 -12.82
N ASP A 274 2.29 -8.23 -11.99
CA ASP A 274 0.94 -7.67 -12.13
C ASP A 274 -0.23 -8.69 -12.09
N PHE A 275 0.02 -9.96 -11.70
CA PHE A 275 -1.00 -11.01 -11.66
C PHE A 275 -1.86 -10.99 -10.41
N ASN A 276 -1.42 -10.31 -9.37
CA ASN A 276 -2.19 -10.18 -8.14
C ASN A 276 -1.85 -8.90 -7.38
N LEU A 277 -2.70 -8.60 -6.40
CA LEU A 277 -2.52 -7.52 -5.44
C LEU A 277 -2.39 -8.10 -4.04
N LEU A 278 -1.54 -7.51 -3.21
CA LEU A 278 -1.67 -7.56 -1.77
C LEU A 278 -2.54 -6.39 -1.32
N ILE A 279 -3.42 -6.62 -0.37
CA ILE A 279 -4.23 -5.59 0.27
C ILE A 279 -4.20 -5.78 1.78
N THR A 280 -4.54 -4.73 2.49
CA THR A 280 -4.88 -4.77 3.90
C THR A 280 -6.39 -4.73 4.01
N GLY A 281 -7.00 -5.85 4.44
CA GLY A 281 -8.44 -5.98 4.58
C GLY A 281 -8.86 -6.13 6.04
N SER A 282 -9.94 -5.47 6.48
CA SER A 282 -10.55 -5.78 7.76
C SER A 282 -11.21 -7.15 7.67
N ARG A 283 -10.84 -8.08 8.54
CA ARG A 283 -11.41 -9.44 8.60
C ARG A 283 -11.55 -9.86 10.07
N ASN A 284 -12.77 -10.19 10.47
CA ASN A 284 -13.07 -10.61 11.85
C ASN A 284 -12.60 -9.61 12.93
N GLY A 285 -12.72 -8.31 12.66
CA GLY A 285 -12.41 -7.24 13.62
C GLY A 285 -10.93 -6.82 13.71
N SER A 286 -10.04 -7.37 12.88
CA SER A 286 -8.64 -6.94 12.76
C SER A 286 -8.22 -6.80 11.30
N TYR A 287 -7.18 -6.00 11.05
CA TYR A 287 -6.60 -5.88 9.71
C TYR A 287 -5.74 -7.09 9.37
N GLN A 288 -6.00 -7.68 8.21
CA GLN A 288 -5.29 -8.86 7.72
C GLN A 288 -4.69 -8.59 6.33
N ILE A 289 -3.61 -9.28 6.02
CA ILE A 289 -3.05 -9.28 4.66
C ILE A 289 -3.84 -10.28 3.83
N CYS A 290 -4.40 -9.78 2.73
CA CYS A 290 -5.10 -10.59 1.73
C CYS A 290 -4.43 -10.44 0.38
N LYS A 291 -4.50 -11.49 -0.44
CA LYS A 291 -4.05 -11.53 -1.81
C LYS A 291 -5.24 -11.64 -2.75
N ILE A 292 -5.34 -10.77 -3.74
CA ILE A 292 -6.35 -10.80 -4.78
C ILE A 292 -5.72 -11.27 -6.08
N LEU A 293 -6.20 -12.38 -6.62
CA LEU A 293 -5.80 -12.87 -7.93
C LEU A 293 -6.54 -12.09 -9.01
N LEU A 294 -5.78 -11.46 -9.90
CA LEU A 294 -6.32 -10.74 -11.06
C LEU A 294 -6.37 -11.72 -12.23
N LYS A 295 -7.57 -11.94 -12.80
CA LYS A 295 -7.70 -12.71 -14.03
C LYS A 295 -7.24 -11.86 -15.23
N GLU A 296 -6.75 -12.50 -16.28
CA GLU A 296 -6.05 -11.91 -17.44
C GLU A 296 -6.72 -10.76 -18.21
N GLU A 297 -7.87 -10.26 -17.82
CA GLU A 297 -8.62 -9.21 -18.52
C GLU A 297 -8.69 -7.88 -17.72
N LEU A 298 -7.55 -7.30 -17.42
CA LEU A 298 -7.49 -5.93 -16.87
C LEU A 298 -7.12 -4.88 -17.91
#